data_f38069d32c3731f782a2e8332fa48b51
#
_entry.id   f38069d32c3731f782a2e8332fa48b51
#
_cell.length_a   1.000
_cell.length_b   1.000
_cell.length_c   1.000
_cell.angle_alpha   90.00
_cell.angle_beta   90.00
_cell.angle_gamma   90.00
#
_symmetry.space_group_name_H-M   'P 1'
#
loop_
_entity.id
_entity.type
_entity.pdbx_description
1 polymer ?
#
loop_
_entity_poly.entity_id
_entity_poly.type
_entity_poly.pdbx_seq_one_letter_code
_entity_poly.pdbx_strand_id
1 'polypeptide(L)'
;MHLLDASAVATHVADRLATPDQGRALANDRWWPQSLAHGAVGVALLHIERARTGHGPWERVQTWLECAISDGVDASPEAHLYYGAPALAFVLRQAATVHPAMSVNWNSSTPPWPGSWPHAWRGHTRAWTPGSAFRCWPSSTPSAD
;
A
#
# COMPACT_ATOMS: atom_id res chain seq x y z
N MET A 1 -37.73 6.69 3.20
CA MET A 1 -36.47 6.11 3.64
C MET A 1 -35.57 6.02 2.41
N HIS A 2 -34.61 6.96 2.23
CA HIS A 2 -33.66 6.90 1.11
C HIS A 2 -32.74 5.71 1.39
N LEU A 3 -32.88 4.66 0.57
CA LEU A 3 -31.86 3.61 0.47
C LEU A 3 -30.60 4.29 -0.07
N LEU A 4 -29.58 4.44 0.79
CA LEU A 4 -28.27 4.87 0.32
C LEU A 4 -27.81 3.85 -0.72
N ASP A 5 -27.60 4.30 -1.94
CA ASP A 5 -27.05 3.43 -2.98
C ASP A 5 -25.62 3.04 -2.58
N ALA A 6 -25.40 1.76 -2.29
CA ALA A 6 -24.12 1.24 -1.86
C ALA A 6 -23.01 1.53 -2.89
N SER A 7 -23.36 1.57 -4.18
CA SER A 7 -22.43 1.91 -5.26
C SER A 7 -21.99 3.38 -5.18
N ALA A 8 -22.93 4.29 -4.89
CA ALA A 8 -22.63 5.71 -4.71
C ALA A 8 -21.72 5.93 -3.48
N VAL A 9 -21.99 5.24 -2.38
CA VAL A 9 -21.16 5.30 -1.17
C VAL A 9 -19.74 4.75 -1.44
N ALA A 10 -19.63 3.61 -2.10
CA ALA A 10 -18.34 3.02 -2.46
C ALA A 10 -17.52 3.93 -3.39
N THR A 11 -18.20 4.60 -4.34
CA THR A 11 -17.56 5.58 -5.23
C THR A 11 -17.06 6.79 -4.45
N HIS A 12 -17.89 7.34 -3.58
CA HIS A 12 -17.50 8.48 -2.74
C HIS A 12 -16.29 8.16 -1.84
N VAL A 13 -16.28 6.99 -1.20
CA VAL A 13 -15.15 6.55 -0.38
C VAL A 13 -13.88 6.39 -1.23
N ALA A 14 -13.98 5.76 -2.41
CA ALA A 14 -12.84 5.56 -3.28
C ALA A 14 -12.26 6.89 -3.84
N ASP A 15 -13.11 7.89 -4.07
CA ASP A 15 -12.65 9.20 -4.52
C ASP A 15 -11.98 10.00 -3.40
N ARG A 16 -12.42 9.84 -2.17
CA ARG A 16 -11.71 10.40 -1.00
C ARG A 16 -10.38 9.71 -0.71
N LEU A 17 -10.19 8.50 -1.21
CA LEU A 17 -8.97 7.70 -1.11
C LEU A 17 -8.30 7.57 -2.49
N ALA A 18 -8.42 8.57 -3.36
CA ALA A 18 -7.86 8.50 -4.70
C ALA A 18 -6.33 8.57 -4.70
N THR A 19 -5.73 9.26 -3.75
CA THR A 19 -4.27 9.42 -3.64
C THR A 19 -3.77 9.12 -2.23
N PRO A 20 -2.49 8.71 -2.08
CA PRO A 20 -1.88 8.47 -0.77
C PRO A 20 -1.91 9.67 0.18
N ASP A 21 -1.77 10.89 -0.34
CA ASP A 21 -1.81 12.09 0.49
C ASP A 21 -3.20 12.33 1.10
N GLN A 22 -4.25 12.08 0.33
CA GLN A 22 -5.63 12.13 0.84
C GLN A 22 -5.84 11.07 1.92
N GLY A 23 -5.36 9.85 1.71
CA GLY A 23 -5.46 8.77 2.69
C GLY A 23 -4.71 9.08 3.99
N ARG A 24 -3.49 9.61 3.89
CA ARG A 24 -2.70 10.05 5.07
C ARG A 24 -3.43 11.14 5.85
N ALA A 25 -3.97 12.14 5.17
CA ALA A 25 -4.71 13.23 5.82
C ALA A 25 -5.95 12.73 6.58
N LEU A 26 -6.60 11.67 6.10
CA LEU A 26 -7.76 11.06 6.76
C LEU A 26 -7.39 10.15 7.93
N ALA A 27 -6.21 9.53 7.89
CA ALA A 27 -5.76 8.58 8.89
C ALA A 27 -5.21 9.26 10.17
N ASN A 28 -4.92 10.57 10.11
CA ASN A 28 -4.26 11.30 11.18
C ASN A 28 -2.96 10.59 11.62
N ASP A 29 -2.78 10.38 12.94
CA ASP A 29 -1.58 9.77 13.53
C ASP A 29 -1.52 8.24 13.40
N ARG A 30 -2.52 7.61 12.79
CA ARG A 30 -2.63 6.14 12.68
C ARG A 30 -2.28 5.63 11.28
N TRP A 31 -1.33 6.25 10.63
CA TRP A 31 -0.91 5.83 9.29
C TRP A 31 0.27 4.85 9.36
N TRP A 32 0.04 3.62 8.92
CA TRP A 32 1.08 2.60 8.76
C TRP A 32 1.02 2.03 7.33
N PRO A 33 1.92 2.43 6.43
CA PRO A 33 1.81 2.13 4.99
C PRO A 33 1.52 0.66 4.68
N GLN A 34 2.16 -0.27 5.41
CA GLN A 34 2.03 -1.71 5.20
C GLN A 34 0.91 -2.37 6.01
N SER A 35 0.05 -1.59 6.66
CA SER A 35 -1.09 -2.13 7.41
C SER A 35 -2.31 -2.31 6.52
N LEU A 36 -2.97 -3.48 6.63
CA LEU A 36 -4.29 -3.72 6.02
C LEU A 36 -5.39 -2.86 6.64
N ALA A 37 -5.27 -2.52 7.94
CA ALA A 37 -6.31 -1.78 8.63
C ALA A 37 -6.12 -0.26 8.56
N HIS A 38 -4.87 0.22 8.53
CA HIS A 38 -4.55 1.63 8.72
C HIS A 38 -3.55 2.17 7.68
N GLY A 39 -3.42 1.53 6.51
CA GLY A 39 -2.39 1.91 5.57
C GLY A 39 -2.71 1.70 4.10
N ALA A 40 -1.70 1.97 3.28
CA ALA A 40 -1.78 1.91 1.84
C ALA A 40 -2.17 0.53 1.32
N VAL A 41 -1.71 -0.54 1.98
CA VAL A 41 -2.03 -1.93 1.62
C VAL A 41 -3.53 -2.19 1.68
N GLY A 42 -4.22 -1.69 2.72
CA GLY A 42 -5.67 -1.82 2.85
C GLY A 42 -6.44 -1.02 1.81
N VAL A 43 -5.98 0.19 1.51
CA VAL A 43 -6.62 1.03 0.47
C VAL A 43 -6.40 0.43 -0.93
N ALA A 44 -5.24 -0.18 -1.17
CA ALA A 44 -4.99 -0.89 -2.42
C ALA A 44 -6.03 -1.99 -2.68
N LEU A 45 -6.48 -2.74 -1.65
CA LEU A 45 -7.56 -3.73 -1.80
C LEU A 45 -8.86 -3.12 -2.31
N LEU A 46 -9.26 -1.96 -1.80
CA LEU A 46 -10.43 -1.24 -2.29
C LEU A 46 -10.31 -0.96 -3.79
N HIS A 47 -9.16 -0.44 -4.22
CA HIS A 47 -8.94 -0.10 -5.62
C HIS A 47 -8.77 -1.34 -6.51
N ILE A 48 -8.21 -2.44 -6.02
CA ILE A 48 -8.19 -3.74 -6.72
C ILE A 48 -9.62 -4.21 -7.01
N GLU A 49 -10.49 -4.19 -6.01
CA GLU A 49 -11.88 -4.61 -6.16
C GLU A 49 -12.64 -3.71 -7.13
N ARG A 50 -12.41 -2.41 -7.08
CA ARG A 50 -13.00 -1.46 -8.02
C ARG A 50 -12.48 -1.67 -9.45
N ALA A 51 -11.20 -1.93 -9.64
CA ALA A 51 -10.63 -2.24 -10.95
C ALA A 51 -11.19 -3.56 -11.49
N ARG A 52 -11.33 -4.59 -10.62
CA ARG A 52 -11.91 -5.88 -10.97
C ARG A 52 -13.35 -5.76 -11.47
N THR A 53 -14.12 -4.86 -10.89
CA THR A 53 -15.54 -4.63 -11.25
C THR A 53 -15.73 -3.53 -12.31
N GLY A 54 -14.65 -2.98 -12.88
CA GLY A 54 -14.72 -1.93 -13.91
C GLY A 54 -15.11 -0.54 -13.38
N HIS A 55 -15.07 -0.32 -12.05
CA HIS A 55 -15.45 0.92 -11.42
C HIS A 55 -14.28 1.82 -11.03
N GLY A 56 -13.06 1.48 -11.42
CA GLY A 56 -11.87 2.28 -11.12
C GLY A 56 -10.68 1.92 -11.99
N PRO A 57 -9.74 2.87 -12.18
CA PRO A 57 -8.56 2.65 -12.99
C PRO A 57 -7.51 1.84 -12.20
N TRP A 58 -6.75 1.01 -12.92
CA TRP A 58 -5.68 0.19 -12.36
C TRP A 58 -4.51 1.03 -11.81
N GLU A 59 -4.27 2.18 -12.37
CA GLU A 59 -3.22 3.11 -11.97
C GLU A 59 -3.33 3.52 -10.50
N ARG A 60 -4.55 3.61 -9.97
CA ARG A 60 -4.76 3.86 -8.53
C ARG A 60 -4.21 2.72 -7.67
N VAL A 61 -4.38 1.46 -8.11
CA VAL A 61 -3.81 0.29 -7.41
C VAL A 61 -2.29 0.40 -7.35
N GLN A 62 -1.65 0.71 -8.49
CA GLN A 62 -0.19 0.87 -8.57
C GLN A 62 0.30 1.95 -7.61
N THR A 63 -0.31 3.14 -7.65
CA THR A 63 0.05 4.26 -6.77
C THR A 63 -0.01 3.89 -5.29
N TRP A 64 -1.02 3.12 -4.88
CA TRP A 64 -1.15 2.69 -3.49
C TRP A 64 -0.16 1.60 -3.10
N LEU A 65 0.15 0.66 -4.01
CA LEU A 65 1.19 -0.35 -3.78
C LEU A 65 2.59 0.27 -3.72
N GLU A 66 2.90 1.25 -4.58
CA GLU A 66 4.14 2.02 -4.52
C GLU A 66 4.29 2.76 -3.19
N CYS A 67 3.22 3.40 -2.72
CA CYS A 67 3.20 4.04 -1.41
C CYS A 67 3.45 3.02 -0.28
N ALA A 68 2.89 1.82 -0.37
CA ALA A 68 3.06 0.80 0.66
C ALA A 68 4.52 0.33 0.83
N ILE A 69 5.32 0.39 -0.25
CA ILE A 69 6.70 -0.10 -0.27
C ILE A 69 7.75 1.01 -0.33
N SER A 70 7.34 2.28 -0.30
CA SER A 70 8.24 3.44 -0.47
C SER A 70 9.39 3.46 0.53
N ASP A 71 9.15 3.01 1.75
CA ASP A 71 10.11 2.98 2.85
C ASP A 71 10.75 1.58 3.06
N GLY A 72 10.58 0.70 2.07
CA GLY A 72 10.98 -0.71 2.16
C GLY A 72 9.84 -1.61 2.65
N VAL A 73 10.12 -2.91 2.81
CA VAL A 73 9.13 -3.90 3.27
C VAL A 73 9.56 -4.46 4.62
N ASP A 74 8.66 -4.38 5.60
CA ASP A 74 8.87 -4.99 6.90
C ASP A 74 8.65 -6.51 6.82
N ALA A 75 9.74 -7.26 7.00
CA ALA A 75 9.77 -8.71 7.06
C ALA A 75 10.30 -9.20 8.43
N SER A 76 10.17 -8.37 9.47
CA SER A 76 10.56 -8.71 10.84
C SER A 76 9.73 -9.87 11.40
N PRO A 77 10.14 -10.48 12.52
CA PRO A 77 9.35 -11.50 13.20
C PRO A 77 7.97 -11.02 13.67
N GLU A 78 7.78 -9.71 13.82
CA GLU A 78 6.53 -9.07 14.20
C GLU A 78 5.58 -8.89 13.02
N ALA A 79 6.07 -9.07 11.78
CA ALA A 79 5.24 -9.00 10.59
C ALA A 79 4.21 -10.15 10.58
N HIS A 80 2.95 -9.82 10.28
CA HIS A 80 1.85 -10.77 10.28
C HIS A 80 0.83 -10.42 9.18
N LEU A 81 -0.23 -11.22 9.03
CA LEU A 81 -1.20 -11.07 7.94
C LEU A 81 -1.78 -9.66 7.81
N TYR A 82 -1.86 -8.90 8.89
CA TYR A 82 -2.42 -7.53 8.88
C TYR A 82 -1.34 -6.45 8.75
N TYR A 83 -0.03 -6.81 8.75
CA TYR A 83 1.07 -5.85 8.69
C TYR A 83 2.34 -6.45 8.06
N GLY A 84 3.09 -5.62 7.30
CA GLY A 84 4.38 -5.96 6.72
C GLY A 84 4.29 -6.90 5.50
N ALA A 85 5.34 -7.67 5.28
CA ALA A 85 5.49 -8.53 4.10
C ALA A 85 4.31 -9.50 3.89
N PRO A 86 3.74 -10.17 4.90
CA PRO A 86 2.59 -11.06 4.69
C PRO A 86 1.34 -10.32 4.23
N ALA A 87 1.06 -9.13 4.77
CA ALA A 87 -0.06 -8.29 4.35
C ALA A 87 0.10 -7.85 2.89
N LEU A 88 1.30 -7.40 2.53
CA LEU A 88 1.63 -7.00 1.16
C LEU A 88 1.52 -8.18 0.19
N ALA A 89 2.05 -9.37 0.55
CA ALA A 89 1.96 -10.58 -0.27
C ALA A 89 0.51 -10.99 -0.54
N PHE A 90 -0.36 -10.88 0.47
CA PHE A 90 -1.79 -11.14 0.32
C PHE A 90 -2.41 -10.19 -0.72
N VAL A 91 -2.15 -8.89 -0.63
CA VAL A 91 -2.72 -7.90 -1.55
C VAL A 91 -2.16 -8.03 -2.96
N LEU A 92 -0.86 -8.30 -3.11
CA LEU A 92 -0.25 -8.57 -4.42
C LEU A 92 -0.85 -9.82 -5.08
N ARG A 93 -1.17 -10.86 -4.30
CA ARG A 93 -1.89 -12.03 -4.81
C ARG A 93 -3.28 -11.66 -5.32
N GLN A 94 -4.03 -10.81 -4.61
CA GLN A 94 -5.34 -10.32 -5.08
C GLN A 94 -5.18 -9.50 -6.36
N ALA A 95 -4.20 -8.62 -6.42
CA ALA A 95 -3.89 -7.84 -7.62
C ALA A 95 -3.58 -8.72 -8.84
N ALA A 96 -2.80 -9.78 -8.67
CA ALA A 96 -2.44 -10.72 -9.72
C ALA A 96 -3.64 -11.51 -10.29
N THR A 97 -4.70 -11.70 -9.52
CA THR A 97 -5.94 -12.33 -10.02
C THR A 97 -6.72 -11.42 -10.97
N VAL A 98 -6.58 -10.12 -10.82
CA VAL A 98 -7.26 -9.11 -11.65
C VAL A 98 -6.41 -8.71 -12.85
N HIS A 99 -5.11 -8.59 -12.64
CA HIS A 99 -4.16 -8.17 -13.65
C HIS A 99 -3.00 -9.17 -13.73
N PRO A 100 -3.07 -10.17 -14.65
CA PRO A 100 -2.07 -11.25 -14.73
C PRO A 100 -0.62 -10.79 -14.93
N ALA A 101 -0.40 -9.60 -15.51
CA ALA A 101 0.93 -9.00 -15.60
C ALA A 101 1.56 -8.67 -14.23
N MET A 102 0.75 -8.67 -13.15
CA MET A 102 1.20 -8.53 -11.76
C MET A 102 1.62 -9.87 -11.13
N SER A 103 1.42 -10.99 -11.82
CA SER A 103 1.93 -12.28 -11.33
C SER A 103 3.45 -12.25 -11.32
N VAL A 104 4.01 -12.16 -10.11
CA VAL A 104 5.45 -12.20 -9.90
C VAL A 104 5.93 -13.61 -10.22
N ASN A 105 6.57 -13.80 -11.36
CA ASN A 105 7.29 -15.03 -11.63
C ASN A 105 8.60 -15.00 -10.82
N TRP A 106 8.58 -15.61 -9.64
CA TRP A 106 9.74 -15.72 -8.75
C TRP A 106 10.96 -16.39 -9.39
N ASN A 107 10.78 -17.05 -10.55
CA ASN A 107 11.85 -17.71 -11.30
C ASN A 107 12.48 -16.84 -12.39
N SER A 108 11.94 -15.65 -12.69
CA SER A 108 12.54 -14.76 -13.66
C SER A 108 13.36 -13.67 -12.97
N SER A 109 14.65 -13.59 -13.31
CA SER A 109 15.58 -12.55 -12.85
C SER A 109 15.21 -11.15 -13.39
N THR A 110 14.11 -11.02 -14.10
CA THR A 110 13.64 -9.80 -14.73
C THR A 110 12.27 -9.44 -14.12
N PRO A 111 12.15 -8.29 -13.44
CA PRO A 111 10.86 -7.84 -12.93
C PRO A 111 9.89 -7.57 -14.09
N PRO A 112 8.61 -8.00 -13.99
CA PRO A 112 7.63 -7.88 -15.08
C PRO A 112 7.05 -6.47 -15.27
N TRP A 113 7.69 -5.44 -14.75
CA TRP A 113 7.19 -4.07 -14.79
C TRP A 113 7.73 -3.31 -15.99
N PRO A 114 6.87 -2.76 -16.87
CA PRO A 114 7.29 -1.81 -17.88
C PRO A 114 7.53 -0.44 -17.19
N GLY A 115 8.77 -0.12 -16.96
CA GLY A 115 9.18 1.14 -16.36
C GLY A 115 10.09 0.92 -15.16
N SER A 116 11.20 1.62 -15.18
CA SER A 116 12.23 1.58 -14.15
C SER A 116 11.63 1.80 -12.74
N TRP A 117 11.45 0.71 -12.00
CA TRP A 117 11.35 0.84 -10.54
C TRP A 117 12.62 1.53 -10.06
N PRO A 118 12.50 2.51 -9.16
CA PRO A 118 13.68 3.13 -8.57
C PRO A 118 14.62 2.04 -8.05
N HIS A 119 15.92 2.22 -8.21
CA HIS A 119 16.99 1.28 -7.86
C HIS A 119 17.03 0.85 -6.37
N ALA A 120 15.99 1.14 -5.59
CA ALA A 120 15.84 0.83 -4.18
C ALA A 120 15.83 -0.68 -3.84
N TRP A 121 15.60 -1.56 -4.84
CA TRP A 121 15.63 -3.01 -4.63
C TRP A 121 17.00 -3.65 -4.82
N ARG A 122 17.98 -2.94 -5.34
CA ARG A 122 19.36 -3.44 -5.44
C ARG A 122 20.14 -3.03 -4.19
N GLY A 123 20.14 -3.84 -3.17
CA GLY A 123 21.19 -3.78 -2.16
C GLY A 123 20.82 -3.42 -0.73
N HIS A 124 19.57 -3.47 -0.33
CA HIS A 124 19.21 -3.30 1.08
C HIS A 124 18.75 -4.60 1.74
N THR A 125 19.61 -5.62 1.72
CA THR A 125 19.73 -6.51 2.87
C THR A 125 20.51 -5.75 3.94
N ARG A 126 19.94 -4.69 4.51
CA ARG A 126 20.49 -4.18 5.76
C ARG A 126 20.14 -5.20 6.83
N ALA A 127 21.19 -5.79 7.39
CA ALA A 127 21.08 -6.56 8.60
C ALA A 127 20.26 -5.74 9.62
N TRP A 128 19.09 -6.28 9.97
CA TRP A 128 18.22 -5.68 10.97
C TRP A 128 18.94 -5.68 12.30
N THR A 129 19.15 -4.51 12.89
CA THR A 129 19.56 -4.36 14.27
C THR A 129 18.33 -4.09 15.12
N PRO A 130 18.09 -4.91 16.20
CA PRO A 130 16.99 -4.66 17.11
C PRO A 130 17.11 -3.24 17.70
N GLY A 131 16.11 -2.41 17.50
CA GLY A 131 16.06 -1.02 18.01
C GLY A 131 15.94 0.08 16.97
N SER A 132 16.03 -0.19 15.66
CA SER A 132 15.92 0.83 14.61
C SER A 132 14.52 1.06 14.06
N ALA A 133 13.54 0.24 14.43
CA ALA A 133 12.16 0.27 13.90
C ALA A 133 11.31 1.46 14.43
N PHE A 134 11.82 2.29 15.34
CA PHE A 134 11.05 3.38 15.95
C PHE A 134 11.52 4.80 15.56
N ARG A 135 12.31 4.97 14.51
CA ARG A 135 12.80 6.30 14.11
C ARG A 135 12.38 6.77 12.72
N CYS A 136 11.13 6.64 12.38
CA CYS A 136 10.55 7.38 11.25
C CYS A 136 9.32 8.18 11.69
N TRP A 137 9.47 8.87 12.83
CA TRP A 137 8.56 9.95 13.20
C TRP A 137 9.31 11.26 12.97
N PRO A 138 8.88 12.14 12.09
CA PRO A 138 9.43 13.51 12.06
C PRO A 138 9.02 14.19 13.35
N SER A 139 9.99 14.45 14.23
CA SER A 139 9.82 15.32 15.37
C SER A 139 9.64 16.76 14.87
N SER A 140 8.42 17.13 14.51
CA SER A 140 8.03 18.53 14.41
C SER A 140 7.69 19.02 15.82
N THR A 141 8.70 19.49 16.54
CA THR A 141 8.49 20.38 17.66
C THR A 141 7.95 21.70 17.12
N PRO A 142 6.79 22.22 17.58
CA PRO A 142 6.43 23.59 17.30
C PRO A 142 7.41 24.50 18.06
N SER A 143 8.12 25.36 17.32
CA SER A 143 8.90 26.47 17.91
C SER A 143 7.90 27.40 18.56
N ALA A 144 8.03 27.60 19.87
CA ALA A 144 7.37 28.69 20.58
C ALA A 144 8.17 29.96 20.32
N ASP A 145 7.54 30.95 19.71
CA ASP A 145 7.79 32.38 19.85
C ASP A 145 6.45 33.11 19.87
#